data_fcc68ba3af8eb38aa6f818014f1cfb9d
#
_entry.id   fcc68ba3af8eb38aa6f818014f1cfb9d
#
_cell.length_a   1.000
_cell.length_b   1.000
_cell.length_c   1.000
_cell.angle_alpha   90.00
_cell.angle_beta   90.00
_cell.angle_gamma   90.00
#
_symmetry.space_group_name_H-M   'P 1'
#
loop_
_entity.id
_entity.type
_entity.pdbx_description
1 polymer ?
#
loop_
_entity_poly.entity_id
_entity_poly.type
_entity_poly.pdbx_seq_one_letter_code
_entity_poly.pdbx_strand_id
1 'polypeptide(L)'
;MEPAKYLFFIADNYCFEILRPLQRLIASEGGEVLWFVFGVNVHCGTFSDDETYTKDPEAAIKFNPIASFVPGNLIPSFIPGLKVQVFHGLEWKKKGHFDIRDCFDLYCTQGDATTSRFKQLAAKHGYFDVVETGWPKLDGLFSSPAYHWDEQTNDPIVLFAPTFSPALTSAPALFDEINRLAGIHPWQWLVKFHPKMDPDWIARYQGLSKKNIRVVTDSDVAPLLQAADIMVSDTSS
;
A
#
# COMPACT_ATOMS: atom_id res chain seq x y z
N MET A 1 -6.70 -32.25 8.65
CA MET A 1 -5.46 -31.80 7.98
C MET A 1 -4.90 -30.64 8.79
N GLU A 2 -3.59 -30.57 8.94
CA GLU A 2 -3.01 -29.35 9.54
C GLU A 2 -3.30 -28.13 8.64
N PRO A 3 -3.53 -26.94 9.22
CA PRO A 3 -3.78 -25.74 8.45
C PRO A 3 -2.57 -25.38 7.59
N ALA A 4 -2.82 -24.84 6.40
CA ALA A 4 -1.77 -24.30 5.55
C ALA A 4 -1.16 -23.05 6.19
N LYS A 5 0.18 -22.98 6.26
CA LYS A 5 0.93 -21.93 6.94
C LYS A 5 1.53 -20.96 5.94
N TYR A 6 1.31 -19.69 6.13
CA TYR A 6 1.82 -18.61 5.29
C TYR A 6 2.57 -17.58 6.11
N LEU A 7 3.65 -17.04 5.58
CA LEU A 7 4.40 -15.99 6.25
C LEU A 7 4.28 -14.68 5.47
N PHE A 8 4.05 -13.58 6.19
CA PHE A 8 4.07 -12.23 5.64
C PHE A 8 5.35 -11.52 6.08
N PHE A 9 6.26 -11.30 5.13
CA PHE A 9 7.53 -10.62 5.40
C PHE A 9 7.37 -9.12 5.20
N ILE A 10 7.57 -8.34 6.26
CA ILE A 10 7.39 -6.89 6.24
C ILE A 10 8.58 -6.13 6.81
N ALA A 11 8.89 -4.98 6.19
CA ALA A 11 9.95 -4.07 6.63
C ALA A 11 9.46 -2.62 6.85
N ASP A 12 8.24 -2.31 6.43
CA ASP A 12 7.62 -0.98 6.51
C ASP A 12 6.11 -1.09 6.77
N ASN A 13 5.51 -0.02 7.31
CA ASN A 13 4.08 0.03 7.65
C ASN A 13 3.13 -0.10 6.44
N TYR A 14 3.54 0.33 5.24
CA TYR A 14 2.70 0.21 4.04
C TYR A 14 2.33 -1.24 3.69
N CYS A 15 3.07 -2.21 4.22
CA CYS A 15 2.83 -3.64 3.99
C CYS A 15 1.49 -4.11 4.57
N PHE A 16 1.01 -3.49 5.64
CA PHE A 16 -0.25 -3.88 6.27
C PHE A 16 -1.44 -3.79 5.31
N GLU A 17 -1.57 -2.66 4.62
CA GLU A 17 -2.67 -2.42 3.68
C GLU A 17 -2.63 -3.36 2.47
N ILE A 18 -1.45 -3.88 2.12
CA ILE A 18 -1.27 -4.80 1.00
C ILE A 18 -1.59 -6.23 1.41
N LEU A 19 -1.19 -6.64 2.62
CA LEU A 19 -1.23 -8.04 3.02
C LEU A 19 -2.48 -8.43 3.82
N ARG A 20 -3.14 -7.49 4.50
CA ARG A 20 -4.38 -7.76 5.23
C ARG A 20 -5.52 -8.33 4.39
N PRO A 21 -5.75 -7.89 3.14
CA PRO A 21 -6.72 -8.57 2.27
C PRO A 21 -6.38 -10.06 2.07
N LEU A 22 -5.11 -10.39 1.86
CA LEU A 22 -4.65 -11.77 1.74
C LEU A 22 -4.81 -12.56 3.05
N GLN A 23 -4.53 -11.93 4.21
CA GLN A 23 -4.73 -12.57 5.51
C GLN A 23 -6.20 -12.96 5.71
N ARG A 24 -7.12 -12.06 5.42
CA ARG A 24 -8.57 -12.34 5.52
C ARG A 24 -8.97 -13.53 4.66
N LEU A 25 -8.47 -13.60 3.44
CA LEU A 25 -8.74 -14.72 2.54
C LEU A 25 -8.14 -16.03 3.09
N ILE A 26 -6.87 -16.02 3.47
CA ILE A 26 -6.17 -17.19 4.03
C ILE A 26 -6.91 -17.70 5.28
N ALA A 27 -7.31 -16.81 6.17
CA ALA A 27 -8.07 -17.17 7.38
C ALA A 27 -9.45 -17.75 7.05
N SER A 28 -10.15 -17.23 6.05
CA SER A 28 -11.45 -17.75 5.61
C SER A 28 -11.36 -19.17 5.04
N GLU A 29 -10.21 -19.54 4.48
CA GLU A 29 -9.88 -20.89 3.99
C GLU A 29 -9.26 -21.80 5.07
N GLY A 30 -9.20 -21.33 6.32
CA GLY A 30 -8.67 -22.10 7.45
C GLY A 30 -7.14 -22.17 7.50
N GLY A 31 -6.44 -21.30 6.80
CA GLY A 31 -4.98 -21.17 6.85
C GLY A 31 -4.51 -20.32 8.02
N GLU A 32 -3.24 -20.45 8.37
CA GLU A 32 -2.56 -19.68 9.42
C GLU A 32 -1.58 -18.67 8.79
N VAL A 33 -1.51 -17.46 9.36
CA VAL A 33 -0.57 -16.41 8.95
C VAL A 33 0.32 -16.03 10.12
N LEU A 34 1.64 -16.01 9.88
CA LEU A 34 2.62 -15.39 10.77
C LEU A 34 3.25 -14.18 10.07
N TRP A 35 3.18 -13.00 10.70
CA TRP A 35 3.88 -11.81 10.25
C TRP A 35 5.32 -11.81 10.77
N PHE A 36 6.29 -11.80 9.89
CA PHE A 36 7.69 -11.66 10.25
C PHE A 36 8.15 -10.22 10.01
N VAL A 37 8.41 -9.51 11.09
CA VAL A 37 8.79 -8.09 11.10
C VAL A 37 10.31 -7.98 11.04
N PHE A 38 10.83 -7.49 9.92
CA PHE A 38 12.25 -7.30 9.67
C PHE A 38 12.58 -5.85 9.32
N GLY A 39 12.36 -4.94 10.25
CA GLY A 39 12.63 -3.52 10.03
C GLY A 39 12.36 -2.69 11.27
N VAL A 40 13.10 -1.60 11.41
CA VAL A 40 12.95 -0.66 12.53
C VAL A 40 11.76 0.30 12.34
N ASN A 41 11.23 0.40 11.12
CA ASN A 41 10.16 1.34 10.76
C ASN A 41 8.75 0.75 10.91
N VAL A 42 8.63 -0.51 11.35
CA VAL A 42 7.32 -1.15 11.55
C VAL A 42 6.82 -0.85 12.96
N HIS A 43 5.68 -0.16 13.04
CA HIS A 43 5.01 0.13 14.31
C HIS A 43 4.18 -1.08 14.74
N CYS A 44 4.70 -1.86 15.69
CA CYS A 44 4.03 -3.09 16.15
C CYS A 44 2.66 -2.83 16.82
N GLY A 45 2.38 -1.62 17.29
CA GLY A 45 1.04 -1.23 17.76
C GLY A 45 -0.02 -1.14 16.66
N THR A 46 0.35 -1.33 15.40
CA THR A 46 -0.58 -1.39 14.26
C THR A 46 -1.20 -2.78 14.08
N PHE A 47 -0.62 -3.82 14.69
CA PHE A 47 -1.20 -5.17 14.67
C PHE A 47 -2.50 -5.21 15.46
N SER A 48 -3.50 -5.89 14.91
CA SER A 48 -4.75 -6.21 15.61
C SER A 48 -4.58 -7.47 16.48
N ASP A 49 -5.51 -7.69 17.40
CA ASP A 49 -5.43 -8.79 18.38
C ASP A 49 -5.45 -10.19 17.74
N ASP A 50 -5.98 -10.31 16.54
CA ASP A 50 -6.04 -11.53 15.73
C ASP A 50 -4.81 -11.73 14.84
N GLU A 51 -3.88 -10.76 14.79
CA GLU A 51 -2.66 -10.82 14.00
C GLU A 51 -1.47 -11.30 14.85
N THR A 52 -0.91 -12.47 14.49
CA THR A 52 0.28 -13.00 15.16
C THR A 52 1.55 -12.55 14.44
N TYR A 53 2.48 -11.95 15.16
CA TYR A 53 3.75 -11.52 14.59
C TYR A 53 4.96 -11.96 15.41
N THR A 54 6.12 -11.98 14.75
CA THR A 54 7.43 -12.22 15.39
C THR A 54 8.50 -11.30 14.80
N LYS A 55 9.54 -11.03 15.59
CA LYS A 55 10.81 -10.42 15.14
C LYS A 55 11.95 -11.43 15.19
N ASP A 56 11.68 -12.63 15.71
CA ASP A 56 12.65 -13.69 15.87
C ASP A 56 12.75 -14.53 14.58
N PRO A 57 13.94 -14.56 13.92
CA PRO A 57 14.17 -15.38 12.74
C PRO A 57 13.98 -16.89 13.00
N GLU A 58 14.33 -17.38 14.20
CA GLU A 58 14.18 -18.79 14.53
C GLU A 58 12.71 -19.19 14.61
N ALA A 59 11.87 -18.32 15.18
CA ALA A 59 10.42 -18.51 15.21
C ALA A 59 9.83 -18.54 13.79
N ALA A 60 10.28 -17.65 12.90
CA ALA A 60 9.85 -17.62 11.50
C ALA A 60 10.25 -18.92 10.75
N ILE A 61 11.47 -19.42 10.97
CA ILE A 61 11.94 -20.68 10.39
C ILE A 61 11.12 -21.87 10.94
N LYS A 62 10.92 -21.93 12.27
CA LYS A 62 10.18 -23.00 12.94
C LYS A 62 8.70 -23.05 12.54
N PHE A 63 8.12 -21.90 12.21
CA PHE A 63 6.76 -21.82 11.70
C PHE A 63 6.59 -22.63 10.41
N ASN A 64 7.65 -22.75 9.61
CA ASN A 64 7.75 -23.56 8.40
C ASN A 64 6.63 -23.28 7.39
N PRO A 65 6.54 -22.02 6.88
CA PRO A 65 5.49 -21.64 5.94
C PRO A 65 5.66 -22.37 4.60
N ILE A 66 4.54 -22.68 3.94
CA ILE A 66 4.54 -23.21 2.58
C ILE A 66 4.86 -22.11 1.55
N ALA A 67 4.48 -20.86 1.86
CA ALA A 67 4.82 -19.69 1.06
C ALA A 67 4.94 -18.43 1.91
N SER A 68 5.77 -17.48 1.45
CA SER A 68 5.96 -16.16 2.06
C SER A 68 5.56 -15.07 1.08
N PHE A 69 4.64 -14.19 1.47
CA PHE A 69 4.21 -13.04 0.67
C PHE A 69 4.99 -11.79 1.06
N VAL A 70 5.51 -11.10 0.05
CA VAL A 70 6.48 -10.01 0.22
C VAL A 70 6.10 -8.82 -0.64
N PRO A 71 5.68 -7.69 -0.06
CA PRO A 71 5.50 -6.44 -0.81
C PRO A 71 6.81 -5.79 -1.22
N GLY A 72 7.86 -5.97 -0.41
CA GLY A 72 9.22 -5.47 -0.69
C GLY A 72 9.95 -6.26 -1.76
N ASN A 73 11.20 -5.87 -2.05
CA ASN A 73 12.01 -6.45 -3.12
C ASN A 73 13.04 -7.47 -2.64
N LEU A 74 13.03 -7.80 -1.36
CA LEU A 74 13.97 -8.74 -0.75
C LEU A 74 13.28 -9.54 0.34
N ILE A 75 13.71 -10.81 0.49
CA ILE A 75 13.37 -11.68 1.59
C ILE A 75 14.62 -12.51 1.96
N PRO A 76 14.89 -12.77 3.26
CA PRO A 76 15.99 -13.62 3.65
C PRO A 76 15.86 -15.05 3.09
N SER A 77 16.96 -15.59 2.57
CA SER A 77 17.00 -16.93 1.96
C SER A 77 16.75 -18.06 2.96
N PHE A 78 16.96 -17.81 4.27
CA PHE A 78 16.78 -18.82 5.32
C PHE A 78 15.30 -19.12 5.64
N ILE A 79 14.35 -18.27 5.20
CA ILE A 79 12.91 -18.54 5.36
C ILE A 79 12.54 -19.71 4.45
N PRO A 80 11.88 -20.78 4.97
CA PRO A 80 11.46 -21.91 4.14
C PRO A 80 10.26 -21.58 3.24
N GLY A 81 9.92 -22.50 2.34
CA GLY A 81 8.78 -22.38 1.42
C GLY A 81 9.01 -21.44 0.25
N LEU A 82 7.98 -21.27 -0.60
CA LEU A 82 8.00 -20.40 -1.77
C LEU A 82 8.03 -18.92 -1.37
N LYS A 83 8.71 -18.09 -2.16
CA LYS A 83 8.76 -16.64 -1.99
C LYS A 83 7.93 -15.97 -3.09
N VAL A 84 6.90 -15.26 -2.68
CA VAL A 84 5.91 -14.65 -3.56
C VAL A 84 6.01 -13.12 -3.47
N GLN A 85 6.38 -12.49 -4.57
CA GLN A 85 6.39 -11.03 -4.70
C GLN A 85 4.98 -10.53 -5.00
N VAL A 86 4.45 -9.61 -4.16
CA VAL A 86 3.12 -8.98 -4.37
C VAL A 86 3.20 -7.47 -4.66
N PHE A 87 4.41 -6.92 -4.69
CA PHE A 87 4.72 -5.52 -4.93
C PHE A 87 4.12 -4.53 -3.92
N HIS A 88 4.60 -3.27 -3.97
CA HIS A 88 4.18 -2.22 -3.04
C HIS A 88 3.77 -0.91 -3.72
N GLY A 89 3.57 -0.92 -5.03
CA GLY A 89 3.14 0.25 -5.78
C GLY A 89 2.87 -0.08 -7.25
N LEU A 90 2.17 0.82 -7.94
CA LEU A 90 1.78 0.69 -9.34
C LEU A 90 2.76 1.41 -10.30
N GLU A 91 3.71 2.20 -9.79
CA GLU A 91 4.67 2.95 -10.61
C GLU A 91 5.75 2.04 -11.20
N TRP A 92 5.46 1.46 -12.36
CA TRP A 92 6.34 0.53 -13.06
C TRP A 92 7.54 1.21 -13.76
N LYS A 93 7.51 2.54 -13.96
CA LYS A 93 8.63 3.31 -14.52
C LYS A 93 9.72 3.58 -13.48
N LYS A 94 9.46 3.29 -12.21
CA LYS A 94 10.43 3.48 -11.14
C LYS A 94 11.68 2.64 -11.38
N LYS A 95 12.86 3.24 -11.22
CA LYS A 95 14.16 2.56 -11.36
C LYS A 95 14.19 1.30 -10.49
N GLY A 96 14.58 0.18 -11.07
CA GLY A 96 14.70 -1.10 -10.39
C GLY A 96 13.39 -1.90 -10.23
N HIS A 97 12.27 -1.45 -10.79
CA HIS A 97 11.00 -2.21 -10.73
C HIS A 97 11.12 -3.60 -11.38
N PHE A 98 11.88 -3.70 -12.46
CA PHE A 98 12.10 -4.94 -13.22
C PHE A 98 13.44 -5.63 -12.90
N ASP A 99 14.12 -5.23 -11.82
CA ASP A 99 15.35 -5.89 -11.41
C ASP A 99 15.03 -7.21 -10.72
N ILE A 100 15.46 -8.31 -11.33
CA ILE A 100 15.33 -9.66 -10.75
C ILE A 100 16.44 -9.85 -9.72
N ARG A 101 16.05 -10.19 -8.49
CA ARG A 101 16.94 -10.27 -7.32
C ARG A 101 17.20 -11.70 -6.84
N ASP A 102 16.87 -12.67 -7.66
CA ASP A 102 17.11 -14.12 -7.45
C ASP A 102 16.59 -14.69 -6.12
N CYS A 103 15.53 -14.04 -5.54
CA CYS A 103 14.98 -14.45 -4.26
C CYS A 103 13.48 -14.76 -4.29
N PHE A 104 12.83 -14.67 -5.45
CA PHE A 104 11.40 -14.95 -5.60
C PHE A 104 11.15 -16.09 -6.57
N ASP A 105 10.22 -16.98 -6.18
CA ASP A 105 9.76 -18.10 -7.00
C ASP A 105 8.53 -17.73 -7.83
N LEU A 106 7.76 -16.73 -7.38
CA LEU A 106 6.54 -16.27 -8.04
C LEU A 106 6.42 -14.73 -7.96
N TYR A 107 6.09 -14.11 -9.09
CA TYR A 107 5.73 -12.70 -9.17
C TYR A 107 4.23 -12.55 -9.47
N CYS A 108 3.48 -12.00 -8.51
CA CYS A 108 2.06 -11.66 -8.64
C CYS A 108 1.94 -10.23 -9.20
N THR A 109 1.75 -10.10 -10.51
CA THR A 109 1.77 -8.81 -11.19
C THR A 109 0.42 -8.10 -11.14
N GLN A 110 0.45 -6.77 -11.17
CA GLN A 110 -0.71 -5.92 -10.95
C GLN A 110 -1.59 -5.73 -12.19
N GLY A 111 -1.07 -6.03 -13.38
CA GLY A 111 -1.80 -5.87 -14.64
C GLY A 111 -0.89 -5.97 -15.84
N ASP A 112 -1.47 -5.93 -17.03
CA ASP A 112 -0.81 -6.20 -18.33
C ASP A 112 0.46 -5.36 -18.55
N ALA A 113 0.47 -4.09 -18.11
CA ALA A 113 1.63 -3.20 -18.24
C ALA A 113 2.93 -3.76 -17.62
N THR A 114 2.81 -4.59 -16.58
CA THR A 114 3.94 -5.23 -15.89
C THR A 114 4.06 -6.71 -16.24
N THR A 115 2.94 -7.40 -16.39
CA THR A 115 2.86 -8.85 -16.64
C THR A 115 3.66 -9.28 -17.85
N SER A 116 3.47 -8.62 -18.99
CA SER A 116 4.17 -8.95 -20.23
C SER A 116 5.68 -8.87 -20.08
N ARG A 117 6.18 -7.86 -19.36
CA ARG A 117 7.61 -7.70 -19.11
C ARG A 117 8.17 -8.74 -18.14
N PHE A 118 7.47 -9.03 -17.05
CA PHE A 118 7.89 -10.08 -16.11
C PHE A 118 7.88 -11.47 -16.75
N LYS A 119 6.92 -11.79 -17.64
CA LYS A 119 6.92 -13.04 -18.40
C LYS A 119 8.16 -13.18 -19.31
N GLN A 120 8.59 -12.09 -19.96
CA GLN A 120 9.85 -12.10 -20.75
C GLN A 120 11.07 -12.37 -19.84
N LEU A 121 11.10 -11.77 -18.65
CA LEU A 121 12.15 -12.01 -17.66
C LEU A 121 12.12 -13.44 -17.15
N ALA A 122 10.95 -14.00 -16.85
CA ALA A 122 10.80 -15.40 -16.45
C ALA A 122 11.34 -16.36 -17.52
N ALA A 123 11.00 -16.13 -18.79
CA ALA A 123 11.55 -16.93 -19.91
C ALA A 123 13.07 -16.82 -20.03
N LYS A 124 13.64 -15.65 -19.69
CA LYS A 124 15.10 -15.43 -19.73
C LYS A 124 15.83 -16.10 -18.55
N HIS A 125 15.28 -15.99 -17.35
CA HIS A 125 15.91 -16.48 -16.11
C HIS A 125 15.61 -17.96 -15.83
N GLY A 126 14.40 -18.45 -16.17
CA GLY A 126 14.05 -19.88 -16.16
C GLY A 126 13.77 -20.49 -14.79
N TYR A 127 13.70 -19.71 -13.69
CA TYR A 127 13.54 -20.26 -12.34
C TYR A 127 12.34 -19.70 -11.57
N PHE A 128 11.59 -18.74 -12.08
CA PHE A 128 10.40 -18.20 -11.45
C PHE A 128 9.21 -18.14 -12.39
N ASP A 129 8.02 -18.13 -11.81
CA ASP A 129 6.76 -17.97 -12.54
C ASP A 129 6.16 -16.57 -12.37
N VAL A 130 5.20 -16.24 -13.26
CA VAL A 130 4.50 -14.94 -13.25
C VAL A 130 3.01 -15.17 -13.43
N VAL A 131 2.23 -14.65 -12.50
CA VAL A 131 0.76 -14.67 -12.53
C VAL A 131 0.24 -13.25 -12.38
N GLU A 132 -0.67 -12.85 -13.26
CA GLU A 132 -1.41 -11.60 -13.12
C GLU A 132 -2.53 -11.80 -12.11
N THR A 133 -2.46 -11.10 -10.99
CA THR A 133 -3.40 -11.23 -9.87
C THR A 133 -4.14 -9.93 -9.56
N GLY A 134 -3.72 -8.82 -10.14
CA GLY A 134 -4.06 -7.51 -9.61
C GLY A 134 -3.20 -7.15 -8.39
N TRP A 135 -3.62 -6.13 -7.66
CA TRP A 135 -2.90 -5.69 -6.48
C TRP A 135 -3.80 -5.75 -5.24
N PRO A 136 -3.47 -6.58 -4.23
CA PRO A 136 -4.35 -6.83 -3.08
C PRO A 136 -4.79 -5.56 -2.33
N LYS A 137 -3.95 -4.54 -2.32
CA LYS A 137 -4.32 -3.23 -1.70
C LYS A 137 -5.58 -2.62 -2.31
N LEU A 138 -5.86 -2.87 -3.58
CA LEU A 138 -7.05 -2.34 -4.26
C LEU A 138 -8.34 -3.07 -3.87
N ASP A 139 -8.27 -4.23 -3.25
CA ASP A 139 -9.46 -4.97 -2.79
C ASP A 139 -10.28 -4.15 -1.79
N GLY A 140 -9.61 -3.31 -1.00
CA GLY A 140 -10.23 -2.35 -0.10
C GLY A 140 -11.13 -1.33 -0.81
N LEU A 141 -10.82 -0.97 -2.07
CA LEU A 141 -11.66 -0.05 -2.85
C LEU A 141 -13.07 -0.60 -3.12
N PHE A 142 -13.22 -1.92 -3.14
CA PHE A 142 -14.50 -2.57 -3.46
C PHE A 142 -15.28 -3.03 -2.23
N SER A 143 -14.64 -3.04 -1.06
CA SER A 143 -15.21 -3.61 0.18
C SER A 143 -15.26 -2.62 1.35
N SER A 144 -14.44 -1.57 1.36
CA SER A 144 -14.44 -0.57 2.43
C SER A 144 -15.58 0.43 2.23
N PRO A 145 -16.19 0.95 3.32
CA PRO A 145 -17.14 2.07 3.19
C PRO A 145 -16.40 3.32 2.69
N ALA A 146 -17.08 4.14 1.90
CA ALA A 146 -16.57 5.44 1.50
C ALA A 146 -16.34 6.34 2.74
N TYR A 147 -15.37 7.23 2.65
CA TYR A 147 -15.13 8.24 3.67
C TYR A 147 -16.40 9.06 3.90
N HIS A 148 -16.81 9.18 5.15
CA HIS A 148 -18.01 9.94 5.51
C HIS A 148 -17.63 11.38 5.84
N TRP A 149 -18.22 12.31 5.09
CA TRP A 149 -18.19 13.72 5.44
C TRP A 149 -19.34 14.01 6.41
N ASP A 150 -19.05 14.61 7.60
CA ASP A 150 -20.05 14.79 8.67
C ASP A 150 -21.21 15.72 8.27
N GLU A 151 -21.00 16.62 7.33
CA GLU A 151 -22.04 17.48 6.78
C GLU A 151 -22.58 16.82 5.50
N GLN A 152 -23.87 16.52 5.46
CA GLN A 152 -24.50 16.05 4.22
C GLN A 152 -24.43 17.14 3.18
N THR A 153 -23.62 16.93 2.17
CA THR A 153 -23.49 17.83 1.03
C THR A 153 -23.55 17.00 -0.26
N ASN A 154 -24.11 17.59 -1.31
CA ASN A 154 -24.06 17.05 -2.66
C ASN A 154 -22.92 17.70 -3.47
N ASP A 155 -22.07 18.46 -2.81
CA ASP A 155 -20.96 19.13 -3.48
C ASP A 155 -19.86 18.15 -3.85
N PRO A 156 -19.17 18.36 -4.98
CA PRO A 156 -18.08 17.49 -5.40
C PRO A 156 -16.98 17.35 -4.35
N ILE A 157 -16.52 16.13 -4.14
CA ILE A 157 -15.39 15.80 -3.27
C ILE A 157 -14.12 15.69 -4.12
N VAL A 158 -13.14 16.52 -3.83
CA VAL A 158 -11.83 16.54 -4.49
C VAL A 158 -10.78 15.94 -3.56
N LEU A 159 -10.21 14.81 -3.94
CA LEU A 159 -9.07 14.22 -3.23
C LEU A 159 -7.76 14.80 -3.79
N PHE A 160 -7.03 15.52 -2.96
CA PHE A 160 -5.66 15.95 -3.26
C PHE A 160 -4.66 15.04 -2.55
N ALA A 161 -3.91 14.25 -3.33
CA ALA A 161 -2.98 13.25 -2.81
C ALA A 161 -1.58 13.43 -3.45
N PRO A 162 -0.79 14.44 -3.04
CA PRO A 162 0.52 14.70 -3.61
C PRO A 162 1.58 13.72 -3.09
N THR A 163 2.63 13.51 -3.91
CA THR A 163 3.84 12.80 -3.50
C THR A 163 4.63 13.60 -2.44
N PHE A 164 5.60 12.97 -1.80
CA PHE A 164 6.40 13.59 -0.73
C PHE A 164 7.75 14.15 -1.21
N SER A 165 8.24 13.71 -2.36
CA SER A 165 9.57 14.13 -2.85
C SER A 165 9.60 15.61 -3.15
N PRO A 166 10.52 16.41 -2.56
CA PRO A 166 10.55 17.87 -2.73
C PRO A 166 10.63 18.33 -4.19
N ALA A 167 11.29 17.53 -5.05
CA ALA A 167 11.44 17.86 -6.47
C ALA A 167 10.21 17.50 -7.33
N LEU A 168 9.27 16.73 -6.79
CA LEU A 168 8.15 16.17 -7.54
C LEU A 168 6.78 16.57 -6.97
N THR A 169 6.72 16.95 -5.70
CA THR A 169 5.47 17.26 -5.03
C THR A 169 4.84 18.55 -5.52
N SER A 170 3.55 18.51 -5.83
CA SER A 170 2.74 19.69 -6.13
C SER A 170 2.21 20.41 -4.88
N ALA A 171 2.44 19.87 -3.67
CA ALA A 171 1.92 20.46 -2.44
C ALA A 171 2.29 21.95 -2.27
N PRO A 172 3.54 22.40 -2.51
CA PRO A 172 3.86 23.83 -2.46
C PRO A 172 3.15 24.66 -3.54
N ALA A 173 3.13 24.15 -4.77
CA ALA A 173 2.62 24.86 -5.92
C ALA A 173 1.10 25.08 -5.90
N LEU A 174 0.36 24.11 -5.31
CA LEU A 174 -1.10 24.13 -5.29
C LEU A 174 -1.69 24.68 -3.99
N PHE A 175 -0.88 25.02 -2.98
CA PHE A 175 -1.35 25.48 -1.69
C PHE A 175 -2.29 26.70 -1.78
N ASP A 176 -1.81 27.78 -2.41
CA ASP A 176 -2.59 29.01 -2.54
C ASP A 176 -3.82 28.82 -3.43
N GLU A 177 -3.68 28.01 -4.48
CA GLU A 177 -4.78 27.75 -5.40
C GLU A 177 -5.89 26.91 -4.76
N ILE A 178 -5.55 25.87 -4.02
CA ILE A 178 -6.53 25.06 -3.26
C ILE A 178 -7.23 25.95 -2.22
N ASN A 179 -6.48 26.80 -1.51
CA ASN A 179 -7.05 27.74 -0.57
C ASN A 179 -8.01 28.72 -1.25
N ARG A 180 -7.66 29.26 -2.43
CA ARG A 180 -8.50 30.15 -3.24
C ARG A 180 -9.77 29.43 -3.72
N LEU A 181 -9.62 28.25 -4.33
CA LEU A 181 -10.75 27.46 -4.87
C LEU A 181 -11.74 27.04 -3.78
N ALA A 182 -11.24 26.61 -2.62
CA ALA A 182 -12.08 26.29 -1.47
C ALA A 182 -12.83 27.51 -0.89
N GLY A 183 -12.43 28.73 -1.26
CA GLY A 183 -13.13 29.95 -0.89
C GLY A 183 -14.23 30.38 -1.85
N ILE A 184 -14.16 29.96 -3.10
CA ILE A 184 -15.07 30.39 -4.18
C ILE A 184 -16.00 29.28 -4.68
N HIS A 185 -15.66 28.01 -4.41
CA HIS A 185 -16.47 26.84 -4.76
C HIS A 185 -16.88 26.07 -3.49
N PRO A 186 -18.04 25.44 -3.49
CA PRO A 186 -18.49 24.63 -2.35
C PRO A 186 -17.82 23.24 -2.30
N TRP A 187 -16.84 22.96 -3.16
CA TRP A 187 -16.17 21.66 -3.24
C TRP A 187 -15.55 21.27 -1.91
N GLN A 188 -15.69 19.99 -1.58
CA GLN A 188 -15.11 19.40 -0.38
C GLN A 188 -13.71 18.87 -0.71
N TRP A 189 -12.69 19.33 0.00
CA TRP A 189 -11.30 18.94 -0.22
C TRP A 189 -10.83 17.94 0.83
N LEU A 190 -10.53 16.72 0.40
CA LEU A 190 -9.81 15.75 1.19
C LEU A 190 -8.33 15.83 0.81
N VAL A 191 -7.48 16.18 1.77
CA VAL A 191 -6.03 16.28 1.55
C VAL A 191 -5.35 15.10 2.23
N LYS A 192 -4.72 14.22 1.45
CA LYS A 192 -4.05 13.02 1.93
C LYS A 192 -2.57 13.07 1.61
N PHE A 193 -1.75 13.31 2.60
CA PHE A 193 -0.31 13.31 2.42
C PHE A 193 0.30 11.92 2.53
N HIS A 194 1.38 11.70 1.79
CA HIS A 194 2.23 10.53 1.97
C HIS A 194 2.89 10.58 3.38
N PRO A 195 3.08 9.42 4.08
CA PRO A 195 3.68 9.41 5.43
C PRO A 195 5.06 10.08 5.56
N LYS A 196 5.81 10.19 4.45
CA LYS A 196 7.13 10.85 4.38
C LYS A 196 7.05 12.31 3.95
N MET A 197 5.85 12.90 3.89
CA MET A 197 5.70 14.32 3.58
C MET A 197 6.36 15.17 4.67
N ASP A 198 6.97 16.28 4.23
CA ASP A 198 7.51 17.29 5.12
C ASP A 198 6.42 17.80 6.10
N PRO A 199 6.65 17.71 7.43
CA PRO A 199 5.70 18.12 8.44
C PRO A 199 5.24 19.58 8.31
N ASP A 200 6.10 20.47 7.81
CA ASP A 200 5.77 21.89 7.62
C ASP A 200 4.66 22.07 6.61
N TRP A 201 4.63 21.28 5.54
CA TRP A 201 3.54 21.31 4.55
C TRP A 201 2.25 20.74 5.13
N ILE A 202 2.33 19.65 5.90
CA ILE A 202 1.16 19.09 6.60
C ILE A 202 0.55 20.15 7.52
N ALA A 203 1.35 20.81 8.34
CA ALA A 203 0.91 21.86 9.26
C ALA A 203 0.28 23.05 8.54
N ARG A 204 0.86 23.48 7.39
CA ARG A 204 0.29 24.57 6.58
C ARG A 204 -1.10 24.25 6.07
N TYR A 205 -1.31 23.05 5.51
CA TYR A 205 -2.64 22.63 5.02
C TYR A 205 -3.64 22.44 6.17
N GLN A 206 -3.22 21.92 7.31
CA GLN A 206 -4.04 21.85 8.52
C GLN A 206 -4.43 23.25 9.06
N GLY A 207 -3.56 24.23 8.83
CA GLY A 207 -3.80 25.64 9.18
C GLY A 207 -4.80 26.36 8.26
N LEU A 208 -5.23 25.76 7.14
CA LEU A 208 -6.29 26.31 6.31
C LEU A 208 -7.63 26.22 7.04
N SER A 209 -8.04 27.34 7.65
CA SER A 209 -9.26 27.45 8.49
C SER A 209 -10.52 27.48 7.63
N LYS A 210 -10.76 26.44 6.82
CA LYS A 210 -11.94 26.31 5.97
C LYS A 210 -12.70 25.02 6.30
N LYS A 211 -14.03 25.13 6.45
CA LYS A 211 -14.90 23.99 6.78
C LYS A 211 -14.86 22.89 5.71
N ASN A 212 -14.61 23.27 4.46
CA ASN A 212 -14.58 22.37 3.32
C ASN A 212 -13.17 21.86 2.94
N ILE A 213 -12.17 21.97 3.84
CA ILE A 213 -10.85 21.35 3.68
C ILE A 213 -10.59 20.46 4.89
N ARG A 214 -10.26 19.18 4.66
CA ARG A 214 -9.84 18.22 5.68
C ARG A 214 -8.55 17.54 5.31
N VAL A 215 -7.56 17.63 6.18
CA VAL A 215 -6.32 16.86 6.09
C VAL A 215 -6.53 15.53 6.80
N VAL A 216 -6.48 14.43 6.05
CA VAL A 216 -6.71 13.09 6.57
C VAL A 216 -5.37 12.42 6.88
N THR A 217 -5.22 11.93 8.10
CA THR A 217 -3.99 11.30 8.61
C THR A 217 -4.04 9.78 8.58
N ASP A 218 -5.21 9.18 8.37
CA ASP A 218 -5.36 7.74 8.24
C ASP A 218 -4.44 7.14 7.19
N SER A 219 -3.93 5.93 7.43
CA SER A 219 -3.03 5.24 6.49
C SER A 219 -3.80 4.72 5.26
N ASP A 220 -5.04 4.26 5.44
CA ASP A 220 -5.86 3.73 4.37
C ASP A 220 -6.41 4.83 3.46
N VAL A 221 -6.11 4.73 2.17
CA VAL A 221 -6.58 5.67 1.15
C VAL A 221 -7.89 5.18 0.48
N ALA A 222 -8.25 3.92 0.63
CA ALA A 222 -9.40 3.33 -0.06
C ALA A 222 -10.73 4.06 0.23
N PRO A 223 -11.08 4.40 1.48
CA PRO A 223 -12.29 5.18 1.78
C PRO A 223 -12.31 6.56 1.10
N LEU A 224 -11.13 7.20 0.98
CA LEU A 224 -11.01 8.52 0.36
C LEU A 224 -11.20 8.46 -1.16
N LEU A 225 -10.62 7.42 -1.80
CA LEU A 225 -10.77 7.17 -3.23
C LEU A 225 -12.22 6.84 -3.58
N GLN A 226 -12.93 6.12 -2.73
CA GLN A 226 -14.35 5.82 -2.93
C GLN A 226 -15.26 7.04 -2.77
N ALA A 227 -14.90 7.97 -1.88
CA ALA A 227 -15.67 9.18 -1.67
C ALA A 227 -15.42 10.25 -2.73
N ALA A 228 -14.26 10.23 -3.39
CA ALA A 228 -13.83 11.30 -4.29
C ALA A 228 -14.50 11.23 -5.66
N ASP A 229 -15.06 12.36 -6.11
CA ASP A 229 -15.50 12.55 -7.49
C ASP A 229 -14.33 12.89 -8.42
N ILE A 230 -13.32 13.57 -7.87
CA ILE A 230 -12.14 14.02 -8.61
C ILE A 230 -10.89 13.74 -7.78
N MET A 231 -9.84 13.19 -8.41
CA MET A 231 -8.52 13.05 -7.82
C MET A 231 -7.50 13.97 -8.48
N VAL A 232 -6.77 14.72 -7.66
CA VAL A 232 -5.61 15.53 -8.04
C VAL A 232 -4.37 14.93 -7.38
N SER A 233 -3.41 14.51 -8.18
CA SER A 233 -2.20 13.83 -7.68
C SER A 233 -1.00 14.10 -8.57
N ASP A 234 0.17 13.84 -8.05
CA ASP A 234 1.44 13.84 -8.79
C ASP A 234 1.69 12.48 -9.45
N THR A 235 2.71 12.43 -10.33
CA THR A 235 3.20 11.16 -10.88
C THR A 235 3.97 10.39 -9.80
N SER A 236 3.26 9.64 -8.99
CA SER A 236 3.80 8.81 -7.91
C SER A 236 2.93 7.60 -7.66
N SER A 237 3.48 6.61 -6.97
CA SER A 237 2.77 5.40 -6.54
C SER A 237 2.36 5.47 -5.09
#